data_98d996455a64cd34bc2a5b2702c732cc
#
_entry.id   98d996455a64cd34bc2a5b2702c732cc
#
_cell.length_a   1.000
_cell.length_b   1.000
_cell.length_c   1.000
_cell.angle_alpha   90.00
_cell.angle_beta   90.00
_cell.angle_gamma   90.00
#
_symmetry.space_group_name_H-M   'P 1'
#
loop_
_entity.id
_entity.type
_entity.pdbx_description
1 polymer ?
#
loop_
_entity_poly.entity_id
_entity_poly.type
_entity_poly.pdbx_seq_one_letter_code
_entity_poly.pdbx_strand_id
1 'polypeptide(L)'
;EFRRVLFRSYLMLGSPDHYDADFIKAWISLDWERNLPRDLSPEQRQALHAHLDALLERRPPSARLDQDLVEDLRRQLQQLPVAQRVYDRVKRQKLPKDVPDFRISDAAGRDAPLVFARKSGKPLTDPLSGFFTYRGYREVFLTASLSQAGTIAEEQWVLGRDLNDAGDAANLALDVRRLYFQDYLRQWDDLLADLTVVPITNVTQAADVLRILSGPTSPFRKLLEAVARETDLQKGDRLVAAQVKKAADGTVDKLKQRLGSLVGQE
;
A
#
# COMPACT_ATOMS: atom_id res chain seq x y z
N GLU A 1 -2.02 10.32 11.19
CA GLU A 1 -3.18 10.50 10.29
C GLU A 1 -4.06 11.69 10.73
N PHE A 2 -4.58 11.73 11.97
CA PHE A 2 -5.51 12.79 12.43
C PHE A 2 -4.94 14.22 12.25
N ARG A 3 -3.69 14.46 12.66
CA ARG A 3 -3.04 15.78 12.50
C ARG A 3 -2.94 16.22 11.03
N ARG A 4 -2.77 15.26 10.15
CA ARG A 4 -2.65 15.53 8.71
C ARG A 4 -4.01 15.89 8.08
N VAL A 5 -5.07 15.20 8.48
CA VAL A 5 -6.44 15.52 8.05
C VAL A 5 -6.83 16.92 8.50
N LEU A 6 -6.54 17.26 9.76
CA LEU A 6 -6.74 18.61 10.31
C LEU A 6 -5.97 19.67 9.51
N PHE A 7 -4.69 19.41 9.23
CA PHE A 7 -3.85 20.34 8.46
C PHE A 7 -4.35 20.52 7.04
N ARG A 8 -4.80 19.44 6.38
CA ARG A 8 -5.43 19.50 5.04
C ARG A 8 -6.69 20.39 5.08
N SER A 9 -7.57 20.18 6.06
CA SER A 9 -8.78 21.02 6.23
C SER A 9 -8.44 22.48 6.43
N TYR A 10 -7.42 22.78 7.25
CA TYR A 10 -6.94 24.14 7.47
C TYR A 10 -6.44 24.79 6.18
N LEU A 11 -5.61 24.08 5.39
CA LEU A 11 -5.12 24.59 4.11
C LEU A 11 -6.26 24.81 3.09
N MET A 12 -7.28 23.94 3.08
CA MET A 12 -8.45 24.08 2.20
C MET A 12 -9.21 25.39 2.46
N LEU A 13 -9.27 25.85 3.69
CA LEU A 13 -9.90 27.14 4.02
C LEU A 13 -9.19 28.36 3.44
N GLY A 14 -7.88 28.24 3.20
CA GLY A 14 -7.06 29.30 2.61
C GLY A 14 -6.80 29.15 1.10
N SER A 15 -7.19 28.02 0.48
CA SER A 15 -6.91 27.72 -0.92
C SER A 15 -8.22 27.50 -1.71
N PRO A 16 -8.65 28.48 -2.51
CA PRO A 16 -9.89 28.35 -3.30
C PRO A 16 -9.84 27.19 -4.31
N ASP A 17 -8.66 26.86 -4.85
CA ASP A 17 -8.49 25.83 -5.88
C ASP A 17 -8.58 24.41 -5.31
N HIS A 18 -8.34 24.26 -3.99
CA HIS A 18 -8.38 22.98 -3.30
C HIS A 18 -9.54 22.87 -2.30
N TYR A 19 -10.50 23.80 -2.37
CA TYR A 19 -11.64 23.82 -1.47
C TYR A 19 -12.59 22.65 -1.75
N ASP A 20 -12.79 21.79 -0.74
CA ASP A 20 -13.71 20.66 -0.77
C ASP A 20 -14.66 20.76 0.44
N ALA A 21 -15.91 21.21 0.18
CA ALA A 21 -16.92 21.40 1.19
C ALA A 21 -17.30 20.10 1.91
N ASP A 22 -17.41 18.99 1.17
CA ASP A 22 -17.80 17.69 1.72
C ASP A 22 -16.72 17.14 2.65
N PHE A 23 -15.45 17.28 2.28
CA PHE A 23 -14.33 16.90 3.12
C PHE A 23 -14.28 17.71 4.41
N ILE A 24 -14.41 19.04 4.33
CA ILE A 24 -14.42 19.94 5.50
C ILE A 24 -15.61 19.60 6.40
N LYS A 25 -16.81 19.40 5.83
CA LYS A 25 -18.01 19.01 6.57
C LYS A 25 -17.81 17.69 7.32
N ALA A 26 -17.32 16.66 6.64
CA ALA A 26 -17.10 15.36 7.24
C ALA A 26 -16.11 15.45 8.41
N TRP A 27 -15.04 16.22 8.26
CA TRP A 27 -14.05 16.42 9.31
C TRP A 27 -14.63 17.18 10.52
N ILE A 28 -15.33 18.31 10.31
CA ILE A 28 -15.95 19.09 11.38
C ILE A 28 -17.00 18.26 12.12
N SER A 29 -17.83 17.50 11.39
CA SER A 29 -18.83 16.63 12.00
C SER A 29 -18.19 15.57 12.91
N LEU A 30 -17.08 14.95 12.47
CA LEU A 30 -16.34 13.98 13.27
C LEU A 30 -15.70 14.62 14.52
N ASP A 31 -15.19 15.85 14.40
CA ASP A 31 -14.66 16.61 15.54
C ASP A 31 -15.76 16.95 16.55
N TRP A 32 -16.90 17.38 16.06
CA TRP A 32 -18.06 17.69 16.89
C TRP A 32 -18.61 16.48 17.65
N GLU A 33 -18.65 15.30 17.03
CA GLU A 33 -19.04 14.07 17.73
C GLU A 33 -18.17 13.77 18.95
N ARG A 34 -16.89 14.18 18.92
CA ARG A 34 -15.92 13.92 19.98
C ARG A 34 -15.83 15.04 21.01
N ASN A 35 -15.92 16.29 20.57
CA ASN A 35 -15.52 17.45 21.33
C ASN A 35 -16.69 18.39 21.73
N LEU A 36 -17.88 18.24 21.09
CA LEU A 36 -19.03 19.03 21.52
C LEU A 36 -19.49 18.65 22.94
N PRO A 37 -19.93 19.65 23.72
CA PRO A 37 -20.52 19.42 25.03
C PRO A 37 -21.64 18.39 24.99
N ARG A 38 -21.68 17.50 25.98
CA ARG A 38 -22.68 16.41 26.03
C ARG A 38 -24.08 16.88 26.39
N ASP A 39 -24.19 18.05 26.95
CA ASP A 39 -25.42 18.72 27.38
C ASP A 39 -26.20 19.46 26.26
N LEU A 40 -25.63 19.52 25.05
CA LEU A 40 -26.31 20.05 23.89
C LEU A 40 -27.52 19.17 23.51
N SER A 41 -28.69 19.83 23.36
CA SER A 41 -29.90 19.15 22.91
C SER A 41 -29.76 18.64 21.47
N PRO A 42 -30.54 17.62 21.06
CA PRO A 42 -30.58 17.15 19.68
C PRO A 42 -30.91 18.28 18.69
N GLU A 43 -31.81 19.19 19.03
CA GLU A 43 -32.22 20.32 18.20
C GLU A 43 -31.05 21.30 18.00
N GLN A 44 -30.28 21.57 19.06
CA GLN A 44 -29.08 22.42 18.99
C GLN A 44 -28.04 21.81 18.09
N ARG A 45 -27.79 20.48 18.19
CA ARG A 45 -26.87 19.77 17.31
C ARG A 45 -27.30 19.85 15.86
N GLN A 46 -28.60 19.62 15.60
CA GLN A 46 -29.15 19.71 14.25
C GLN A 46 -29.01 21.13 13.69
N ALA A 47 -29.28 22.17 14.51
CA ALA A 47 -29.12 23.57 14.11
C ALA A 47 -27.64 23.90 13.75
N LEU A 48 -26.69 23.38 14.52
CA LEU A 48 -25.24 23.53 14.20
C LEU A 48 -24.90 22.92 12.86
N HIS A 49 -25.36 21.69 12.59
CA HIS A 49 -25.12 21.04 11.30
C HIS A 49 -25.77 21.80 10.14
N ALA A 50 -27.02 22.27 10.29
CA ALA A 50 -27.68 23.07 9.28
C ALA A 50 -26.95 24.41 9.02
N HIS A 51 -26.43 25.04 10.08
CA HIS A 51 -25.61 26.24 9.93
C HIS A 51 -24.29 25.98 9.20
N LEU A 52 -23.61 24.88 9.53
CA LEU A 52 -22.40 24.46 8.84
C LEU A 52 -22.66 24.22 7.35
N ASP A 53 -23.75 23.53 7.01
CA ASP A 53 -24.14 23.27 5.62
C ASP A 53 -24.35 24.58 4.85
N ALA A 54 -25.14 25.50 5.41
CA ALA A 54 -25.38 26.81 4.80
C ALA A 54 -24.11 27.66 4.65
N LEU A 55 -23.15 27.53 5.58
CA LEU A 55 -21.85 28.21 5.51
C LEU A 55 -21.00 27.67 4.38
N LEU A 56 -20.91 26.34 4.27
CA LEU A 56 -20.07 25.68 3.28
C LEU A 56 -20.63 25.80 1.86
N GLU A 57 -21.96 25.77 1.68
CA GLU A 57 -22.63 26.03 0.39
C GLU A 57 -22.33 27.43 -0.16
N ARG A 58 -22.25 28.43 0.72
CA ARG A 58 -21.93 29.81 0.32
C ARG A 58 -20.46 30.04 -0.01
N ARG A 59 -19.64 29.03 0.16
CA ARG A 59 -18.19 29.09 -0.02
C ARG A 59 -17.59 30.29 0.74
N PRO A 60 -17.18 30.10 1.99
CA PRO A 60 -16.65 31.19 2.81
C PRO A 60 -15.47 31.87 2.11
N PRO A 61 -15.21 33.15 2.35
CA PRO A 61 -14.03 33.83 1.83
C PRO A 61 -12.78 33.11 2.31
N SER A 62 -11.74 33.07 1.46
CA SER A 62 -10.46 32.41 1.80
C SER A 62 -9.92 32.94 3.12
N ALA A 63 -9.68 32.03 4.05
CA ALA A 63 -9.08 32.37 5.33
C ALA A 63 -7.61 32.78 5.15
N ARG A 64 -7.17 33.80 5.89
CA ARG A 64 -5.75 34.14 5.97
C ARG A 64 -5.05 33.09 6.80
N LEU A 65 -4.22 32.26 6.15
CA LEU A 65 -3.45 31.24 6.83
C LEU A 65 -2.21 31.83 7.53
N ASP A 66 -1.90 31.29 8.69
CA ASP A 66 -0.64 31.54 9.37
C ASP A 66 0.48 30.78 8.64
N GLN A 67 1.33 31.50 7.91
CA GLN A 67 2.36 30.91 7.07
C GLN A 67 3.46 30.23 7.89
N ASP A 68 3.80 30.76 9.06
CA ASP A 68 4.82 30.17 9.95
C ASP A 68 4.32 28.81 10.47
N LEU A 69 3.05 28.73 10.87
CA LEU A 69 2.41 27.48 11.25
C LEU A 69 2.37 26.48 10.11
N VAL A 70 2.06 26.94 8.89
CA VAL A 70 2.03 26.09 7.69
C VAL A 70 3.41 25.51 7.41
N GLU A 71 4.46 26.32 7.44
CA GLU A 71 5.83 25.87 7.20
C GLU A 71 6.32 24.91 8.29
N ASP A 72 6.02 25.16 9.55
CA ASP A 72 6.37 24.29 10.67
C ASP A 72 5.70 22.92 10.54
N LEU A 73 4.41 22.90 10.25
CA LEU A 73 3.67 21.64 10.05
C LEU A 73 4.16 20.89 8.81
N ARG A 74 4.48 21.57 7.72
CA ARG A 74 5.09 20.96 6.54
C ARG A 74 6.43 20.30 6.89
N ARG A 75 7.31 20.97 7.61
CA ARG A 75 8.60 20.41 8.07
C ARG A 75 8.40 19.15 8.92
N GLN A 76 7.47 19.18 9.86
CA GLN A 76 7.17 18.02 10.70
C GLN A 76 6.59 16.84 9.91
N LEU A 77 5.69 17.10 8.96
CA LEU A 77 5.09 16.06 8.12
C LEU A 77 6.04 15.47 7.08
N GLN A 78 7.09 16.20 6.73
CA GLN A 78 8.12 15.76 5.78
C GLN A 78 9.16 14.81 6.39
N GLN A 79 9.17 14.58 7.70
CA GLN A 79 10.15 13.72 8.38
C GLN A 79 10.11 12.26 7.88
N LEU A 80 8.97 11.77 7.39
CA LEU A 80 8.88 10.46 6.75
C LEU A 80 8.86 10.63 5.23
N PRO A 81 9.74 9.94 4.50
CA PRO A 81 9.71 9.94 3.03
C PRO A 81 8.32 9.57 2.51
N VAL A 82 7.87 10.26 1.47
CA VAL A 82 6.57 9.99 0.83
C VAL A 82 6.46 8.52 0.43
N ALA A 83 7.52 7.97 -0.14
CA ALA A 83 7.60 6.56 -0.54
C ALA A 83 7.31 5.60 0.63
N GLN A 84 7.85 5.87 1.82
CA GLN A 84 7.60 5.05 3.00
C GLN A 84 6.13 5.07 3.40
N ARG A 85 5.51 6.24 3.40
CA ARG A 85 4.08 6.39 3.76
C ARG A 85 3.17 5.66 2.78
N VAL A 86 3.47 5.75 1.49
CA VAL A 86 2.74 5.03 0.44
C VAL A 86 2.88 3.54 0.64
N TYR A 87 4.12 3.07 0.81
CA TYR A 87 4.41 1.67 1.03
C TYR A 87 3.68 1.12 2.27
N ASP A 88 3.75 1.84 3.40
CA ASP A 88 3.06 1.43 4.64
C ASP A 88 1.54 1.39 4.49
N ARG A 89 0.96 2.28 3.67
CA ARG A 89 -0.47 2.27 3.37
C ARG A 89 -0.85 1.06 2.54
N VAL A 90 -0.09 0.77 1.48
CA VAL A 90 -0.29 -0.41 0.63
C VAL A 90 -0.13 -1.70 1.45
N LYS A 91 0.90 -1.80 2.29
CA LYS A 91 1.17 -2.96 3.13
C LYS A 91 0.07 -3.25 4.16
N ARG A 92 -0.65 -2.22 4.63
CA ARG A 92 -1.76 -2.36 5.59
C ARG A 92 -3.11 -2.68 4.97
N GLN A 93 -3.20 -2.73 3.63
CA GLN A 93 -4.44 -3.09 2.98
C GLN A 93 -4.82 -4.54 3.29
N LYS A 94 -6.12 -4.78 3.42
CA LYS A 94 -6.62 -6.14 3.58
C LYS A 94 -6.39 -6.92 2.29
N LEU A 95 -5.73 -8.05 2.41
CA LEU A 95 -5.49 -8.92 1.26
C LEU A 95 -6.81 -9.52 0.73
N PRO A 96 -6.97 -9.62 -0.58
CA PRO A 96 -8.05 -10.38 -1.20
C PRO A 96 -7.99 -11.85 -0.78
N LYS A 97 -9.15 -12.51 -0.73
CA LYS A 97 -9.25 -13.92 -0.29
C LYS A 97 -8.54 -14.91 -1.22
N ASP A 98 -8.34 -14.53 -2.46
CA ASP A 98 -7.66 -15.29 -3.50
C ASP A 98 -6.14 -15.10 -3.51
N VAL A 99 -5.59 -14.31 -2.60
CA VAL A 99 -4.16 -14.14 -2.34
C VAL A 99 -3.82 -14.86 -1.03
N PRO A 100 -3.56 -16.18 -1.07
CA PRO A 100 -3.28 -16.96 0.13
C PRO A 100 -1.89 -16.66 0.67
N ASP A 101 -1.74 -16.85 1.98
CA ASP A 101 -0.44 -16.88 2.62
C ASP A 101 0.37 -18.09 2.16
N PHE A 102 1.69 -17.95 2.14
CA PHE A 102 2.59 -19.06 1.88
C PHE A 102 2.91 -19.80 3.19
N ARG A 103 2.78 -21.14 3.18
CA ARG A 103 3.13 -22.01 4.31
C ARG A 103 4.06 -23.11 3.86
N ILE A 104 5.11 -23.35 4.65
CA ILE A 104 6.07 -24.43 4.38
C ILE A 104 5.36 -25.80 4.37
N SER A 105 4.40 -26.02 5.29
CA SER A 105 3.59 -27.24 5.33
C SER A 105 2.88 -27.55 4.02
N ASP A 106 2.32 -26.53 3.39
CA ASP A 106 1.55 -26.70 2.16
C ASP A 106 2.49 -26.85 0.95
N ALA A 107 3.58 -26.08 0.94
CA ALA A 107 4.56 -26.10 -0.13
C ALA A 107 5.37 -27.41 -0.19
N ALA A 108 5.86 -27.90 0.95
CA ALA A 108 6.67 -29.11 1.04
C ALA A 108 5.82 -30.39 1.10
N GLY A 109 4.53 -30.26 1.43
CA GLY A 109 3.60 -31.36 1.46
C GLY A 109 3.56 -32.15 2.78
N ARG A 110 2.81 -33.26 2.80
CA ARG A 110 2.47 -34.03 3.99
C ARG A 110 3.68 -34.50 4.81
N ASP A 111 4.77 -34.84 4.15
CA ASP A 111 5.97 -35.39 4.79
C ASP A 111 6.92 -34.28 5.31
N ALA A 112 6.57 -33.01 5.12
CA ALA A 112 7.37 -31.88 5.57
C ALA A 112 7.77 -31.93 7.05
N PRO A 113 6.87 -32.26 8.02
CA PRO A 113 7.22 -32.33 9.44
C PRO A 113 8.18 -33.47 9.80
N LEU A 114 8.32 -34.47 8.93
CA LEU A 114 9.26 -35.58 9.13
C LEU A 114 10.70 -35.19 8.79
N VAL A 115 10.87 -34.11 8.03
CA VAL A 115 12.14 -33.69 7.47
C VAL A 115 12.57 -32.31 7.95
N PHE A 116 11.62 -31.39 8.07
CA PHE A 116 11.89 -30.00 8.38
C PHE A 116 11.41 -29.60 9.77
N ALA A 117 12.18 -28.73 10.38
CA ALA A 117 11.81 -27.98 11.58
C ALA A 117 12.21 -26.52 11.40
N ARG A 118 11.71 -25.64 12.24
CA ARG A 118 12.14 -24.24 12.30
C ARG A 118 13.06 -24.04 13.50
N LYS A 119 14.19 -23.36 13.31
CA LYS A 119 15.16 -23.02 14.37
C LYS A 119 14.51 -22.18 15.46
N SER A 120 13.56 -21.33 15.10
CA SER A 120 12.75 -20.51 16.02
C SER A 120 11.76 -21.30 16.86
N GLY A 121 11.55 -22.59 16.58
CA GLY A 121 10.50 -23.42 17.21
C GLY A 121 9.08 -23.16 16.71
N LYS A 122 8.88 -22.24 15.78
CA LYS A 122 7.57 -22.00 15.17
C LYS A 122 7.10 -23.19 14.34
N PRO A 123 5.78 -23.46 14.23
CA PRO A 123 5.29 -24.53 13.39
C PRO A 123 5.53 -24.23 11.89
N LEU A 124 5.62 -25.29 11.07
CA LEU A 124 5.72 -25.17 9.60
C LEU A 124 4.44 -24.57 8.96
N THR A 125 3.36 -24.54 9.71
CA THR A 125 2.08 -23.92 9.32
C THR A 125 2.05 -22.41 9.56
N ASP A 126 3.04 -21.83 10.30
CA ASP A 126 3.14 -20.39 10.52
C ASP A 126 3.37 -19.67 9.18
N PRO A 127 2.47 -18.75 8.77
CA PRO A 127 2.45 -18.24 7.40
C PRO A 127 3.45 -17.13 7.15
N LEU A 128 3.99 -17.09 5.93
CA LEU A 128 4.47 -15.87 5.31
C LEU A 128 3.27 -15.17 4.67
N SER A 129 3.10 -13.89 4.96
CA SER A 129 1.97 -13.12 4.42
C SER A 129 1.86 -13.22 2.90
N GLY A 130 0.66 -13.46 2.40
CA GLY A 130 0.35 -13.47 0.98
C GLY A 130 0.76 -12.20 0.22
N PHE A 131 0.95 -11.09 0.93
CA PHE A 131 1.49 -9.85 0.36
C PHE A 131 2.89 -10.04 -0.25
N PHE A 132 3.70 -10.96 0.30
CA PHE A 132 5.06 -11.28 -0.15
C PHE A 132 5.10 -12.54 -1.02
N THR A 133 4.01 -12.89 -1.69
CA THR A 133 3.95 -13.93 -2.72
C THR A 133 3.94 -13.32 -4.11
N TYR A 134 4.13 -14.14 -5.14
CA TYR A 134 4.00 -13.71 -6.53
C TYR A 134 2.64 -13.05 -6.80
N ARG A 135 1.55 -13.65 -6.28
CA ARG A 135 0.20 -13.09 -6.43
C ARG A 135 0.04 -11.80 -5.65
N GLY A 136 0.56 -11.73 -4.43
CA GLY A 136 0.55 -10.50 -3.62
C GLY A 136 1.28 -9.34 -4.30
N TYR A 137 2.42 -9.60 -4.91
CA TYR A 137 3.13 -8.62 -5.72
C TYR A 137 2.28 -8.13 -6.88
N ARG A 138 1.75 -9.05 -7.68
CA ARG A 138 1.08 -8.73 -8.93
C ARG A 138 -0.31 -8.12 -8.73
N GLU A 139 -1.13 -8.73 -7.88
CA GLU A 139 -2.55 -8.42 -7.74
C GLU A 139 -2.81 -7.32 -6.69
N VAL A 140 -1.93 -7.22 -5.68
CA VAL A 140 -2.10 -6.27 -4.59
C VAL A 140 -1.12 -5.10 -4.73
N PHE A 141 0.19 -5.38 -4.66
CA PHE A 141 1.19 -4.31 -4.62
C PHE A 141 1.19 -3.47 -5.89
N LEU A 142 1.27 -4.07 -7.08
CA LEU A 142 1.31 -3.32 -8.35
C LEU A 142 0.03 -2.53 -8.59
N THR A 143 -1.13 -3.13 -8.33
CA THR A 143 -2.43 -2.48 -8.50
C THR A 143 -2.58 -1.31 -7.52
N ALA A 144 -2.25 -1.52 -6.26
CA ALA A 144 -2.34 -0.49 -5.24
C ALA A 144 -1.33 0.64 -5.46
N SER A 145 -0.09 0.34 -5.87
CA SER A 145 0.93 1.36 -6.14
C SER A 145 0.55 2.26 -7.31
N LEU A 146 -0.10 1.71 -8.35
CA LEU A 146 -0.61 2.50 -9.48
C LEU A 146 -1.80 3.38 -9.08
N SER A 147 -2.72 2.86 -8.26
CA SER A 147 -3.89 3.63 -7.79
C SER A 147 -3.51 4.74 -6.81
N GLN A 148 -2.48 4.53 -6.00
CA GLN A 148 -2.00 5.50 -5.02
C GLN A 148 -1.23 6.67 -5.65
N ALA A 149 -0.71 6.53 -6.87
CA ALA A 149 -0.01 7.62 -7.57
C ALA A 149 -0.91 8.86 -7.75
N GLY A 150 -2.22 8.69 -8.00
CA GLY A 150 -3.19 9.79 -8.09
C GLY A 150 -3.44 10.47 -6.73
N THR A 151 -3.61 9.67 -5.68
CA THR A 151 -3.84 10.19 -4.31
C THR A 151 -2.63 10.95 -3.77
N ILE A 152 -1.42 10.61 -4.23
CA ILE A 152 -0.19 11.29 -3.82
C ILE A 152 -0.09 12.68 -4.43
N ALA A 153 -0.48 12.85 -5.69
CA ALA A 153 -0.54 14.16 -6.31
C ALA A 153 -1.50 15.10 -5.54
N GLU A 154 -2.65 14.58 -5.09
CA GLU A 154 -3.58 15.33 -4.23
C GLU A 154 -3.01 15.67 -2.85
N GLU A 155 -2.10 14.88 -2.31
CA GLU A 155 -1.51 15.13 -0.99
C GLU A 155 -0.31 16.09 -1.04
N GLN A 156 0.26 16.32 -2.20
CA GLN A 156 1.50 17.09 -2.31
C GLN A 156 1.31 18.59 -2.13
N TRP A 157 0.17 19.14 -2.56
CA TRP A 157 -0.14 20.53 -2.27
C TRP A 157 -0.18 20.78 -0.74
N VAL A 158 -0.62 19.80 0.05
CA VAL A 158 -0.60 19.88 1.53
C VAL A 158 0.83 20.01 2.04
N LEU A 159 1.77 19.31 1.42
CA LEU A 159 3.18 19.31 1.81
C LEU A 159 3.98 20.46 1.17
N GLY A 160 3.36 21.27 0.31
CA GLY A 160 4.03 22.37 -0.38
C GLY A 160 5.09 21.91 -1.38
N ARG A 161 4.91 20.73 -1.96
CA ARG A 161 5.75 20.22 -3.05
C ARG A 161 4.90 20.17 -4.30
N ASP A 162 5.23 20.97 -5.28
CA ASP A 162 4.65 20.85 -6.62
C ASP A 162 5.34 19.69 -7.34
N LEU A 163 4.69 18.54 -7.45
CA LEU A 163 5.09 17.54 -8.43
C LEU A 163 4.50 17.94 -9.79
N ASN A 164 5.04 18.95 -10.37
CA ASN A 164 4.68 19.34 -11.73
C ASN A 164 5.43 18.52 -12.78
N ASP A 165 6.29 17.58 -12.35
CA ASP A 165 7.10 16.79 -13.26
C ASP A 165 6.69 15.30 -13.21
N ALA A 166 6.34 14.74 -14.38
CA ALA A 166 6.07 13.30 -14.53
C ALA A 166 7.27 12.44 -14.06
N GLY A 167 8.47 13.00 -14.04
CA GLY A 167 9.68 12.40 -13.49
C GLY A 167 9.59 12.13 -11.99
N ASP A 168 8.99 13.02 -11.22
CA ASP A 168 8.88 12.86 -9.76
C ASP A 168 7.92 11.74 -9.37
N ALA A 169 6.81 11.59 -10.11
CA ALA A 169 5.88 10.47 -9.89
C ALA A 169 6.52 9.12 -10.23
N ALA A 170 7.32 9.07 -11.29
CA ALA A 170 8.05 7.87 -11.69
C ALA A 170 9.13 7.50 -10.64
N ASN A 171 9.89 8.46 -10.16
CA ASN A 171 10.89 8.27 -9.10
C ASN A 171 10.25 7.78 -7.80
N LEU A 172 9.10 8.36 -7.42
CA LEU A 172 8.35 7.91 -6.25
C LEU A 172 7.89 6.46 -6.39
N ALA A 173 7.37 6.08 -7.55
CA ALA A 173 6.96 4.69 -7.81
C ALA A 173 8.15 3.72 -7.71
N LEU A 174 9.33 4.12 -8.20
CA LEU A 174 10.56 3.34 -8.07
C LEU A 174 11.01 3.21 -6.60
N ASP A 175 10.90 4.27 -5.80
CA ASP A 175 11.26 4.24 -4.38
C ASP A 175 10.29 3.36 -3.57
N VAL A 176 8.99 3.44 -3.82
CA VAL A 176 7.97 2.56 -3.21
C VAL A 176 8.25 1.09 -3.55
N ARG A 177 8.59 0.82 -4.82
CA ARG A 177 8.95 -0.53 -5.29
C ARG A 177 10.24 -1.04 -4.65
N ARG A 178 11.22 -0.17 -4.43
CA ARG A 178 12.47 -0.52 -3.72
C ARG A 178 12.18 -0.94 -2.28
N LEU A 179 11.32 -0.21 -1.57
CA LEU A 179 10.90 -0.55 -0.20
C LEU A 179 10.18 -1.90 -0.15
N TYR A 180 9.29 -2.17 -1.11
CA TYR A 180 8.64 -3.46 -1.23
C TYR A 180 9.66 -4.59 -1.41
N PHE A 181 10.61 -4.47 -2.34
CA PHE A 181 11.60 -5.51 -2.59
C PHE A 181 12.56 -5.72 -1.42
N GLN A 182 12.93 -4.67 -0.70
CA GLN A 182 13.73 -4.80 0.52
C GLN A 182 12.99 -5.63 1.58
N ASP A 183 11.71 -5.35 1.80
CA ASP A 183 10.87 -6.10 2.74
C ASP A 183 10.62 -7.53 2.25
N TYR A 184 10.34 -7.69 0.96
CA TYR A 184 10.12 -8.97 0.30
C TYR A 184 11.33 -9.92 0.49
N LEU A 185 12.52 -9.46 0.13
CA LEU A 185 13.75 -10.25 0.28
C LEU A 185 13.97 -10.61 1.75
N ARG A 186 13.83 -9.65 2.67
CA ARG A 186 13.99 -9.92 4.10
C ARG A 186 13.02 -10.99 4.60
N GLN A 187 11.74 -10.93 4.22
CA GLN A 187 10.75 -11.90 4.67
C GLN A 187 11.05 -13.32 4.15
N TRP A 188 11.51 -13.45 2.91
CA TRP A 188 11.91 -14.75 2.35
C TRP A 188 13.22 -15.25 2.95
N ASP A 189 14.21 -14.39 3.12
CA ASP A 189 15.49 -14.73 3.75
C ASP A 189 15.27 -15.19 5.19
N ASP A 190 14.47 -14.47 5.97
CA ASP A 190 14.14 -14.85 7.36
C ASP A 190 13.43 -16.21 7.41
N LEU A 191 12.46 -16.46 6.50
CA LEU A 191 11.75 -17.73 6.44
C LEU A 191 12.68 -18.90 6.11
N LEU A 192 13.52 -18.74 5.08
CA LEU A 192 14.42 -19.79 4.61
C LEU A 192 15.60 -20.01 5.57
N ALA A 193 16.14 -18.96 6.17
CA ALA A 193 17.21 -19.05 7.17
C ALA A 193 16.75 -19.73 8.46
N ASP A 194 15.47 -19.60 8.81
CA ASP A 194 14.87 -20.24 9.97
C ASP A 194 14.60 -21.75 9.76
N LEU A 195 14.54 -22.19 8.49
CA LEU A 195 14.31 -23.60 8.17
C LEU A 195 15.56 -24.46 8.45
N THR A 196 15.34 -25.64 9.02
CA THR A 196 16.39 -26.63 9.29
C THR A 196 15.83 -28.05 9.09
N VAL A 197 16.73 -29.02 8.97
CA VAL A 197 16.34 -30.43 9.04
C VAL A 197 16.04 -30.81 10.50
N VAL A 198 15.06 -31.70 10.71
CA VAL A 198 14.77 -32.22 12.05
C VAL A 198 16.03 -32.79 12.70
N PRO A 199 16.22 -32.63 14.03
CA PRO A 199 17.34 -33.22 14.72
C PRO A 199 17.35 -34.75 14.56
N ILE A 200 18.46 -35.30 14.06
CA ILE A 200 18.64 -36.74 13.86
C ILE A 200 19.25 -37.31 15.14
N THR A 201 18.55 -38.21 15.79
CA THR A 201 18.96 -38.79 17.08
C THR A 201 19.52 -40.21 16.96
N ASN A 202 19.22 -40.92 15.87
CA ASN A 202 19.69 -42.29 15.63
C ASN A 202 19.80 -42.61 14.13
N VAL A 203 20.49 -43.71 13.81
CA VAL A 203 20.78 -44.15 12.43
C VAL A 203 19.51 -44.49 11.64
N THR A 204 18.51 -45.07 12.30
CA THR A 204 17.25 -45.44 11.64
C THR A 204 16.49 -44.18 11.20
N GLN A 205 16.42 -43.20 12.08
CA GLN A 205 15.82 -41.91 11.73
C GLN A 205 16.57 -41.21 10.60
N ALA A 206 17.93 -41.29 10.61
CA ALA A 206 18.73 -40.74 9.51
C ALA A 206 18.37 -41.39 8.18
N ALA A 207 18.29 -42.73 8.16
CA ALA A 207 17.93 -43.48 6.97
C ALA A 207 16.52 -43.11 6.46
N ASP A 208 15.56 -42.97 7.36
CA ASP A 208 14.17 -42.57 6.99
C ASP A 208 14.12 -41.14 6.42
N VAL A 209 14.79 -40.16 7.05
CA VAL A 209 14.88 -38.79 6.56
C VAL A 209 15.54 -38.74 5.17
N LEU A 210 16.66 -39.45 5.00
CA LEU A 210 17.33 -39.50 3.72
C LEU A 210 16.48 -40.17 2.64
N ARG A 211 15.76 -41.22 2.96
CA ARG A 211 14.84 -41.91 2.05
C ARG A 211 13.73 -40.97 1.58
N ILE A 212 13.13 -40.17 2.50
CA ILE A 212 12.11 -39.21 2.17
C ILE A 212 12.67 -38.07 1.31
N LEU A 213 13.88 -37.59 1.62
CA LEU A 213 14.55 -36.52 0.87
C LEU A 213 14.95 -36.93 -0.54
N SER A 214 15.41 -38.17 -0.73
CA SER A 214 15.84 -38.70 -2.03
C SER A 214 14.70 -39.22 -2.91
N GLY A 215 13.49 -39.33 -2.35
CA GLY A 215 12.32 -39.84 -3.06
C GLY A 215 11.81 -38.93 -4.17
N PRO A 216 11.01 -39.46 -5.12
CA PRO A 216 10.45 -38.67 -6.24
C PRO A 216 9.48 -37.58 -5.77
N THR A 217 8.87 -37.73 -4.58
CA THR A 217 7.97 -36.79 -3.94
C THR A 217 8.63 -35.98 -2.84
N SER A 218 9.96 -35.82 -2.90
CA SER A 218 10.78 -35.16 -1.90
C SER A 218 10.17 -33.82 -1.43
N PRO A 219 9.96 -33.63 -0.10
CA PRO A 219 9.52 -32.37 0.47
C PRO A 219 10.47 -31.21 0.16
N PHE A 220 11.77 -31.48 0.08
CA PHE A 220 12.78 -30.50 -0.25
C PHE A 220 12.62 -30.00 -1.69
N ARG A 221 12.43 -30.92 -2.64
CA ARG A 221 12.20 -30.58 -4.05
C ARG A 221 10.93 -29.74 -4.22
N LYS A 222 9.83 -30.20 -3.61
CA LYS A 222 8.56 -29.46 -3.65
C LYS A 222 8.68 -28.06 -3.08
N LEU A 223 9.39 -27.92 -1.96
CA LEU A 223 9.62 -26.62 -1.33
C LEU A 223 10.42 -25.69 -2.24
N LEU A 224 11.52 -26.19 -2.84
CA LEU A 224 12.33 -25.41 -3.78
C LEU A 224 11.53 -24.97 -5.01
N GLU A 225 10.73 -25.86 -5.58
CA GLU A 225 9.85 -25.54 -6.72
C GLU A 225 8.79 -24.49 -6.33
N ALA A 226 8.23 -24.59 -5.12
CA ALA A 226 7.27 -23.61 -4.62
C ALA A 226 7.93 -22.25 -4.37
N VAL A 227 9.09 -22.21 -3.71
CA VAL A 227 9.85 -20.98 -3.49
C VAL A 227 10.23 -20.33 -4.82
N ALA A 228 10.77 -21.11 -5.77
CA ALA A 228 11.12 -20.60 -7.10
C ALA A 228 9.91 -20.00 -7.83
N ARG A 229 8.74 -20.63 -7.72
CA ARG A 229 7.50 -20.12 -8.32
C ARG A 229 7.05 -18.80 -7.69
N GLU A 230 7.13 -18.70 -6.37
CA GLU A 230 6.73 -17.49 -5.66
C GLU A 230 7.73 -16.34 -5.82
N THR A 231 9.02 -16.65 -6.04
CA THR A 231 10.08 -15.63 -6.14
C THR A 231 10.41 -15.21 -7.57
N ASP A 232 9.85 -15.85 -8.59
CA ASP A 232 10.02 -15.45 -10.01
C ASP A 232 9.10 -14.25 -10.35
N LEU A 233 9.42 -13.09 -9.82
CA LEU A 233 8.65 -11.87 -10.05
C LEU A 233 8.81 -11.26 -11.44
N GLN A 234 9.82 -11.68 -12.22
CA GLN A 234 10.11 -11.12 -13.56
C GLN A 234 9.00 -11.39 -14.59
N LYS A 235 8.28 -12.51 -14.45
CA LYS A 235 7.12 -12.79 -15.30
C LYS A 235 6.02 -11.74 -15.16
N GLY A 236 5.89 -11.13 -13.96
CA GLY A 236 4.96 -10.04 -13.71
C GLY A 236 5.38 -8.70 -14.34
N ASP A 237 6.66 -8.39 -14.29
CA ASP A 237 7.19 -7.09 -14.74
C ASP A 237 7.04 -6.85 -16.24
N ARG A 238 7.21 -7.86 -17.07
CA ARG A 238 7.01 -7.76 -18.52
C ARG A 238 5.57 -7.44 -18.89
N LEU A 239 4.61 -7.96 -18.14
CA LEU A 239 3.18 -7.69 -18.37
C LEU A 239 2.78 -6.29 -17.87
N VAL A 240 3.37 -5.82 -16.76
CA VAL A 240 3.11 -4.46 -16.23
C VAL A 240 3.72 -3.41 -17.14
N ALA A 241 4.95 -3.60 -17.61
CA ALA A 241 5.55 -2.69 -18.58
C ALA A 241 4.70 -2.56 -19.86
N ALA A 242 4.12 -3.66 -20.34
CA ALA A 242 3.22 -3.67 -21.47
C ALA A 242 1.89 -2.97 -21.16
N GLN A 243 1.32 -3.13 -19.95
CA GLN A 243 0.09 -2.46 -19.53
C GLN A 243 0.30 -0.95 -19.30
N VAL A 244 1.41 -0.55 -18.68
CA VAL A 244 1.76 0.86 -18.47
C VAL A 244 1.99 1.54 -19.82
N LYS A 245 2.69 0.89 -20.74
CA LYS A 245 2.85 1.38 -22.12
C LYS A 245 1.51 1.53 -22.82
N LYS A 246 0.63 0.54 -22.75
CA LYS A 246 -0.71 0.58 -23.34
C LYS A 246 -1.61 1.67 -22.73
N ALA A 247 -1.52 1.89 -21.42
CA ALA A 247 -2.24 2.97 -20.75
C ALA A 247 -1.69 4.36 -21.12
N ALA A 248 -0.37 4.51 -21.24
CA ALA A 248 0.27 5.73 -21.70
C ALA A 248 -0.09 6.03 -23.15
N ASP A 249 0.01 5.04 -24.05
CA ASP A 249 -0.36 5.18 -25.46
C ASP A 249 -1.85 5.54 -25.62
N GLY A 250 -2.76 4.90 -24.86
CA GLY A 250 -4.19 5.20 -24.87
C GLY A 250 -4.54 6.61 -24.34
N THR A 251 -3.72 7.16 -23.44
CA THR A 251 -3.90 8.54 -22.94
C THR A 251 -3.40 9.57 -23.96
N VAL A 252 -2.29 9.28 -24.63
CA VAL A 252 -1.76 10.12 -25.72
C VAL A 252 -2.73 10.15 -26.89
N ASP A 253 -3.32 9.01 -27.27
CA ASP A 253 -4.29 8.94 -28.36
C ASP A 253 -5.59 9.71 -28.05
N LYS A 254 -6.09 9.64 -26.80
CA LYS A 254 -7.23 10.45 -26.34
C LYS A 254 -6.91 11.96 -26.34
N LEU A 255 -5.69 12.34 -25.99
CA LEU A 255 -5.23 13.74 -26.06
C LEU A 255 -5.11 14.20 -27.51
N LYS A 256 -4.57 13.39 -28.40
CA LYS A 256 -4.51 13.69 -29.84
C LYS A 256 -5.88 13.82 -30.48
N GLN A 257 -6.83 12.95 -30.14
CA GLN A 257 -8.22 13.06 -30.60
C GLN A 257 -8.90 14.34 -30.10
N ARG A 258 -8.71 14.72 -28.83
CA ARG A 258 -9.24 15.97 -28.28
C ARG A 258 -8.60 17.19 -28.90
N LEU A 259 -7.30 17.19 -29.13
CA LEU A 259 -6.62 18.31 -29.85
C LEU A 259 -7.02 18.38 -31.32
N GLY A 260 -7.19 17.24 -31.99
CA GLY A 260 -7.68 17.21 -33.37
C GLY A 260 -9.12 17.72 -33.53
N SER A 261 -9.98 17.48 -32.54
CA SER A 261 -11.36 18.04 -32.53
C SER A 261 -11.41 19.54 -32.20
N LEU A 262 -10.39 20.10 -31.58
CA LEU A 262 -10.28 21.54 -31.29
C LEU A 262 -9.68 22.34 -32.46
N VAL A 263 -8.86 21.71 -33.32
CA VAL A 263 -8.21 22.34 -34.48
C VAL A 263 -9.07 22.20 -35.75
N GLY A 264 -10.08 21.34 -35.75
CA GLY A 264 -10.97 21.13 -36.92
C GLY A 264 -12.28 21.93 -36.89
N GLN A 265 -12.38 22.99 -36.07
CA GLN A 265 -13.47 23.96 -36.09
C GLN A 265 -12.93 25.34 -36.45
N GLU A 266 -12.46 25.49 -37.71
CA GLU A 266 -12.43 26.74 -38.44
C GLU A 266 -13.12 26.56 -39.78
#